data_ee9dd0227e9821761e57fb0fb69dcbb3
#
_entry.id   ee9dd0227e9821761e57fb0fb69dcbb3
#
_cell.length_a   1.000
_cell.length_b   1.000
_cell.length_c   1.000
_cell.angle_alpha   90.00
_cell.angle_beta   90.00
_cell.angle_gamma   90.00
#
_symmetry.space_group_name_H-M   'P 1'
#
loop_
_entity.id
_entity.type
_entity.pdbx_description
1 polymer ?
#
loop_
_entity_poly.entity_id
_entity_poly.type
_entity_poly.pdbx_seq_one_letter_code
_entity_poly.pdbx_strand_id
1 'polypeptide(L)'
;MDAAAAAHEPLLAAAPPTSGKATAADGYGRGRHEEGRRLASAEAKRLLRLAGPIVASCILQCVVNMVSVMFVGHLGELPLAGASLATSLANVTGYSLLTGMATAMDTLCGQAYGARQYHLLGVYKQRAMVVLAAACVPIALVWAFAGRVLLLLGQDAAIAAEAGAYARWMLPSLAAYVPLQCHIRFLQTQTVVLPVTASSAATALLHPLVCWLLVFRAGMGSKGAALANAISYGVNLAILALYVRASNTCKGTWSGFSGEAFRELRQFAVLAMPSAMMICLEWWSFEILVLLSGLLPNPQLETSVLSICTRVSNEIGAGQPQAAKRATRVVMYMALSEGLVISFTMFLLRNVWGYMYSSEQEVVTYIARMLPILGISFFIDGLHSSLSGVLTGCGKQKIGAAVNLGAFYLVGIPMAVLLAFFLHLNGMGLWLGIVCGSIIKLLVLIIVSCCIDWEKEAIMAKDRVFSSSLPIFWAATPL
;
A
#
# COMPACT_ATOMS: atom_id res chain seq x y z
N MET A 1 -11.66 26.44 -15.54
CA MET A 1 -12.65 25.37 -15.43
C MET A 1 -12.44 24.27 -16.50
N ASP A 2 -11.39 24.35 -17.33
CA ASP A 2 -11.21 23.49 -18.52
C ASP A 2 -9.97 22.59 -18.53
N ALA A 3 -9.31 22.41 -17.40
CA ALA A 3 -8.09 21.57 -17.34
C ALA A 3 -8.32 20.06 -17.04
N ALA A 4 -9.54 19.67 -16.67
CA ALA A 4 -9.86 18.27 -16.33
C ALA A 4 -10.44 17.46 -17.48
N ALA A 5 -10.88 18.11 -18.57
CA ALA A 5 -11.51 17.44 -19.72
C ALA A 5 -10.51 16.93 -20.78
N ALA A 6 -9.26 17.40 -20.75
CA ALA A 6 -8.26 17.08 -21.78
C ALA A 6 -7.51 15.74 -21.61
N ALA A 7 -7.84 14.94 -20.59
CA ALA A 7 -7.12 13.69 -20.28
C ALA A 7 -7.73 12.40 -20.88
N HIS A 8 -8.81 12.50 -21.66
CA HIS A 8 -9.59 11.33 -22.11
C HIS A 8 -9.86 11.29 -23.62
N GLU A 9 -8.86 11.58 -24.45
CA GLU A 9 -8.95 11.12 -25.84
C GLU A 9 -8.33 9.72 -25.97
N PRO A 10 -9.11 8.72 -26.42
CA PRO A 10 -8.53 7.46 -26.83
C PRO A 10 -7.78 7.69 -28.15
N LEU A 11 -6.49 7.37 -28.19
CA LEU A 11 -5.73 7.27 -29.43
C LEU A 11 -6.38 6.20 -30.31
N LEU A 12 -7.29 6.60 -31.18
CA LEU A 12 -7.79 5.82 -32.29
C LEU A 12 -6.60 5.45 -33.19
N ALA A 13 -6.41 4.17 -33.39
CA ALA A 13 -5.42 3.61 -34.29
C ALA A 13 -5.68 4.11 -35.71
N ALA A 14 -4.75 4.91 -36.23
CA ALA A 14 -4.68 5.16 -37.67
C ALA A 14 -4.16 3.89 -38.35
N ALA A 15 -4.92 3.42 -39.34
CA ALA A 15 -4.55 2.33 -40.23
C ALA A 15 -3.27 2.69 -41.03
N PRO A 16 -2.40 1.71 -41.37
CA PRO A 16 -1.17 1.97 -42.11
C PRO A 16 -1.47 2.21 -43.60
N PRO A 17 -0.78 3.16 -44.25
CA PRO A 17 -0.84 3.29 -45.69
C PRO A 17 0.00 2.20 -46.38
N THR A 18 -0.53 1.65 -47.42
CA THR A 18 0.08 0.63 -48.27
C THR A 18 1.13 1.18 -49.24
N SER A 19 2.20 0.41 -49.38
CA SER A 19 3.19 0.31 -50.46
C SER A 19 4.00 1.51 -50.94
N GLY A 20 5.33 1.37 -50.72
CA GLY A 20 6.42 2.10 -51.39
C GLY A 20 7.76 1.43 -51.09
N LYS A 21 8.43 0.95 -52.14
CA LYS A 21 9.62 0.07 -52.13
C LYS A 21 10.87 0.69 -51.50
N ALA A 22 11.57 -0.08 -50.73
CA ALA A 22 13.02 -0.27 -50.55
C ALA A 22 13.98 0.95 -50.77
N THR A 23 14.27 1.69 -49.67
CA THR A 23 15.58 2.32 -49.26
C THR A 23 15.48 2.84 -47.82
N ALA A 24 14.68 2.25 -46.96
CA ALA A 24 14.32 2.79 -45.65
C ALA A 24 14.57 1.84 -44.46
N ALA A 25 15.46 0.85 -44.57
CA ALA A 25 15.67 -0.07 -43.44
C ALA A 25 16.29 0.62 -42.19
N ASP A 26 17.20 1.59 -42.39
CA ASP A 26 17.80 2.34 -41.25
C ASP A 26 16.93 3.49 -40.72
N GLY A 27 16.15 4.14 -41.56
CA GLY A 27 15.20 5.20 -41.14
C GLY A 27 13.99 4.64 -40.38
N TYR A 28 13.53 3.44 -40.75
CA TYR A 28 12.38 2.76 -40.11
C TYR A 28 12.72 2.24 -38.70
N GLY A 29 13.97 1.81 -38.48
CA GLY A 29 14.47 1.41 -37.16
C GLY A 29 14.59 2.59 -36.19
N ARG A 30 15.13 3.72 -36.63
CA ARG A 30 15.29 4.95 -35.83
C ARG A 30 13.91 5.54 -35.48
N GLY A 31 12.97 5.63 -36.43
CA GLY A 31 11.61 6.13 -36.17
C GLY A 31 10.84 5.30 -35.13
N ARG A 32 10.92 3.98 -35.18
CA ARG A 32 10.31 3.10 -34.14
C ARG A 32 10.96 3.26 -32.77
N HIS A 33 12.28 3.45 -32.71
CA HIS A 33 12.99 3.68 -31.46
C HIS A 33 12.66 5.05 -30.84
N GLU A 34 12.50 6.08 -31.67
CA GLU A 34 12.10 7.42 -31.20
C GLU A 34 10.64 7.45 -30.74
N GLU A 35 9.74 6.80 -31.49
CA GLU A 35 8.33 6.67 -31.10
C GLU A 35 8.20 5.85 -29.82
N GLY A 36 8.93 4.76 -29.65
CA GLY A 36 9.02 3.97 -28.42
C GLY A 36 9.50 4.79 -27.22
N ARG A 37 10.53 5.63 -27.43
CA ARG A 37 11.04 6.54 -26.37
C ARG A 37 10.03 7.63 -26.01
N ARG A 38 9.35 8.22 -26.97
CA ARG A 38 8.30 9.23 -26.72
C ARG A 38 7.13 8.63 -25.93
N LEU A 39 6.67 7.43 -26.31
CA LEU A 39 5.60 6.71 -25.59
C LEU A 39 6.02 6.33 -24.17
N ALA A 40 7.25 5.84 -23.98
CA ALA A 40 7.79 5.52 -22.67
C ALA A 40 7.95 6.78 -21.78
N SER A 41 8.41 7.88 -22.34
CA SER A 41 8.53 9.17 -21.65
C SER A 41 7.15 9.74 -21.23
N ALA A 42 6.16 9.63 -22.11
CA ALA A 42 4.79 10.05 -21.82
C ALA A 42 4.19 9.20 -20.69
N GLU A 43 4.42 7.88 -20.71
CA GLU A 43 3.95 6.96 -19.67
C GLU A 43 4.67 7.22 -18.34
N ALA A 44 5.98 7.44 -18.35
CA ALA A 44 6.74 7.81 -17.14
C ALA A 44 6.23 9.11 -16.52
N LYS A 45 5.97 10.15 -17.32
CA LYS A 45 5.35 11.39 -16.82
C LYS A 45 3.97 11.17 -16.22
N ARG A 46 3.17 10.30 -16.82
CA ARG A 46 1.82 9.97 -16.32
C ARG A 46 1.91 9.22 -14.99
N LEU A 47 2.82 8.25 -14.88
CA LEU A 47 3.09 7.52 -13.63
C LEU A 47 3.61 8.45 -12.54
N LEU A 48 4.56 9.34 -12.83
CA LEU A 48 5.08 10.31 -11.86
C LEU A 48 4.00 11.27 -11.35
N ARG A 49 3.10 11.72 -12.23
CA ARG A 49 1.95 12.57 -11.81
C ARG A 49 0.99 11.83 -10.87
N LEU A 50 0.86 10.52 -11.02
CA LEU A 50 0.05 9.69 -10.14
C LEU A 50 0.82 9.32 -8.86
N ALA A 51 2.06 8.86 -9.00
CA ALA A 51 2.88 8.39 -7.89
C ALA A 51 3.28 9.53 -6.93
N GLY A 52 3.68 10.69 -7.45
CA GLY A 52 4.17 11.80 -6.62
C GLY A 52 3.21 12.20 -5.49
N PRO A 53 1.93 12.53 -5.78
CA PRO A 53 0.95 12.84 -4.75
C PRO A 53 0.67 11.67 -3.79
N ILE A 54 0.70 10.42 -4.27
CA ILE A 54 0.50 9.24 -3.42
C ILE A 54 1.68 9.09 -2.45
N VAL A 55 2.93 9.23 -2.94
CA VAL A 55 4.13 9.23 -2.09
C VAL A 55 4.03 10.32 -1.02
N ALA A 56 3.67 11.53 -1.42
CA ALA A 56 3.50 12.65 -0.48
C ALA A 56 2.45 12.33 0.59
N SER A 57 1.31 11.70 0.23
CA SER A 57 0.30 11.30 1.20
C SER A 57 0.83 10.27 2.21
N CYS A 58 1.60 9.28 1.75
CA CYS A 58 2.21 8.27 2.63
C CYS A 58 3.23 8.88 3.58
N ILE A 59 4.11 9.78 3.09
CA ILE A 59 5.06 10.50 3.94
C ILE A 59 4.33 11.31 5.00
N LEU A 60 3.28 12.05 4.64
CA LEU A 60 2.48 12.83 5.58
C LEU A 60 1.82 11.95 6.65
N GLN A 61 1.37 10.75 6.26
CA GLN A 61 0.81 9.78 7.20
C GLN A 61 1.86 9.24 8.17
N CYS A 62 3.10 9.01 7.70
CA CYS A 62 4.23 8.65 8.55
C CYS A 62 4.57 9.79 9.54
N VAL A 63 4.56 11.03 9.09
CA VAL A 63 4.76 12.21 9.95
C VAL A 63 3.74 12.24 11.08
N VAL A 64 2.46 11.98 10.80
CA VAL A 64 1.41 11.90 11.84
C VAL A 64 1.76 10.85 12.90
N ASN A 65 2.16 9.65 12.47
CA ASN A 65 2.55 8.59 13.41
C ASN A 65 3.80 8.95 14.21
N MET A 66 4.82 9.51 13.55
CA MET A 66 6.06 9.96 14.23
C MET A 66 5.77 11.03 15.28
N VAL A 67 4.94 12.02 14.95
CA VAL A 67 4.54 13.07 15.91
C VAL A 67 3.87 12.46 17.13
N SER A 68 2.95 11.50 16.97
CA SER A 68 2.34 10.80 18.12
C SER A 68 3.38 10.14 19.02
N VAL A 69 4.34 9.42 18.42
CA VAL A 69 5.42 8.75 19.17
C VAL A 69 6.31 9.77 19.88
N MET A 70 6.65 10.89 19.23
CA MET A 70 7.44 11.97 19.85
C MET A 70 6.73 12.55 21.09
N PHE A 71 5.43 12.84 20.99
CA PHE A 71 4.67 13.35 22.14
C PHE A 71 4.62 12.35 23.30
N VAL A 72 4.44 11.06 23.01
CA VAL A 72 4.45 10.02 24.03
C VAL A 72 5.84 9.82 24.62
N GLY A 73 6.91 9.94 23.81
CA GLY A 73 8.30 9.86 24.28
C GLY A 73 8.66 10.91 25.34
N HIS A 74 8.05 12.10 25.28
CA HIS A 74 8.23 13.14 26.31
C HIS A 74 7.51 12.85 27.64
N LEU A 75 6.67 11.82 27.70
CA LEU A 75 5.98 11.40 28.93
C LEU A 75 6.80 10.41 29.78
N GLY A 76 7.87 9.85 29.22
CA GLY A 76 8.76 8.89 29.87
C GLY A 76 8.82 7.52 29.19
N GLU A 77 9.67 6.65 29.75
CA GLU A 77 9.98 5.34 29.12
C GLU A 77 8.78 4.37 29.12
N LEU A 78 8.06 4.27 30.24
CA LEU A 78 6.94 3.34 30.37
C LEU A 78 5.77 3.68 29.40
N PRO A 79 5.31 4.95 29.29
CA PRO A 79 4.32 5.32 28.28
C PRO A 79 4.78 5.06 26.85
N LEU A 80 6.06 5.33 26.54
CA LEU A 80 6.63 5.10 25.22
C LEU A 80 6.68 3.60 24.88
N ALA A 81 7.15 2.76 25.80
CA ALA A 81 7.19 1.31 25.63
C ALA A 81 5.78 0.73 25.44
N GLY A 82 4.82 1.16 26.28
CA GLY A 82 3.43 0.74 26.18
C GLY A 82 2.77 1.16 24.86
N ALA A 83 2.95 2.41 24.44
CA ALA A 83 2.40 2.91 23.17
C ALA A 83 3.03 2.22 21.95
N SER A 84 4.35 1.98 21.97
CA SER A 84 5.05 1.27 20.89
C SER A 84 4.56 -0.15 20.75
N LEU A 85 4.44 -0.88 21.86
CA LEU A 85 3.94 -2.25 21.88
C LEU A 85 2.46 -2.34 21.43
N ALA A 86 1.62 -1.39 21.87
CA ALA A 86 0.23 -1.31 21.43
C ALA A 86 0.12 -1.00 19.94
N THR A 87 0.97 -0.12 19.41
CA THR A 87 0.99 0.24 17.99
C THR A 87 1.45 -0.94 17.13
N SER A 88 2.50 -1.67 17.53
CA SER A 88 2.91 -2.91 16.86
C SER A 88 1.80 -3.96 16.86
N LEU A 89 1.15 -4.19 18.01
CA LEU A 89 0.00 -5.10 18.08
C LEU A 89 -1.13 -4.66 17.14
N ALA A 90 -1.42 -3.36 17.08
CA ALA A 90 -2.45 -2.80 16.22
C ALA A 90 -2.10 -2.92 14.73
N ASN A 91 -0.83 -2.73 14.36
CA ASN A 91 -0.35 -2.93 13.00
C ASN A 91 -0.52 -4.37 12.55
N VAL A 92 -0.10 -5.33 13.39
CA VAL A 92 -0.18 -6.77 13.07
C VAL A 92 -1.62 -7.26 13.01
N THR A 93 -2.45 -6.91 13.99
CA THR A 93 -3.79 -7.51 14.16
C THR A 93 -4.91 -6.75 13.47
N GLY A 94 -4.69 -5.48 13.13
CA GLY A 94 -5.74 -4.59 12.63
C GLY A 94 -5.37 -3.87 11.34
N TYR A 95 -4.46 -2.92 11.38
CA TYR A 95 -4.20 -2.04 10.24
C TYR A 95 -3.70 -2.78 8.99
N SER A 96 -2.80 -3.76 9.13
CA SER A 96 -2.33 -4.57 8.00
C SER A 96 -3.46 -5.37 7.36
N LEU A 97 -4.33 -5.98 8.19
CA LEU A 97 -5.48 -6.75 7.71
C LEU A 97 -6.48 -5.84 6.96
N LEU A 98 -6.87 -4.71 7.56
CA LEU A 98 -7.82 -3.78 6.96
C LEU A 98 -7.27 -3.13 5.68
N THR A 99 -6.00 -2.72 5.69
CA THR A 99 -5.31 -2.18 4.50
C THR A 99 -5.27 -3.24 3.40
N GLY A 100 -4.86 -4.46 3.75
CA GLY A 100 -4.78 -5.57 2.81
C GLY A 100 -6.16 -5.94 2.20
N MET A 101 -7.22 -5.97 3.01
CA MET A 101 -8.59 -6.16 2.49
C MET A 101 -9.03 -5.01 1.57
N ALA A 102 -8.66 -3.77 1.90
CA ALA A 102 -8.98 -2.60 1.09
C ALA A 102 -8.30 -2.64 -0.29
N THR A 103 -7.13 -3.28 -0.45
CA THR A 103 -6.46 -3.40 -1.77
C THR A 103 -7.25 -4.22 -2.79
N ALA A 104 -8.25 -5.01 -2.38
CA ALA A 104 -9.19 -5.63 -3.30
C ALA A 104 -9.96 -4.59 -4.14
N MET A 105 -10.19 -3.38 -3.59
CA MET A 105 -10.80 -2.28 -4.34
C MET A 105 -9.90 -1.79 -5.48
N ASP A 106 -8.58 -1.87 -5.35
CA ASP A 106 -7.65 -1.44 -6.39
C ASP A 106 -7.85 -2.26 -7.67
N THR A 107 -8.14 -3.56 -7.51
CA THR A 107 -8.50 -4.44 -8.63
C THR A 107 -9.90 -4.15 -9.14
N LEU A 108 -10.91 -4.24 -8.28
CA LEU A 108 -12.32 -4.17 -8.69
C LEU A 108 -12.70 -2.79 -9.22
N CYS A 109 -12.39 -1.73 -8.48
CA CYS A 109 -12.68 -0.36 -8.90
C CYS A 109 -11.81 0.04 -10.10
N GLY A 110 -10.52 -0.38 -10.14
CA GLY A 110 -9.65 -0.09 -11.26
C GLY A 110 -10.13 -0.74 -12.56
N GLN A 111 -10.49 -2.02 -12.53
CA GLN A 111 -11.03 -2.73 -13.68
C GLN A 111 -12.39 -2.15 -14.13
N ALA A 112 -13.30 -1.84 -13.20
CA ALA A 112 -14.56 -1.20 -13.51
C ALA A 112 -14.38 0.21 -14.10
N TYR A 113 -13.43 0.99 -13.60
CA TYR A 113 -13.10 2.30 -14.13
C TYR A 113 -12.53 2.19 -15.56
N GLY A 114 -11.60 1.26 -15.80
CA GLY A 114 -11.06 0.98 -17.12
C GLY A 114 -12.12 0.54 -18.12
N ALA A 115 -13.07 -0.29 -17.69
CA ALA A 115 -14.21 -0.75 -18.47
C ALA A 115 -15.33 0.31 -18.62
N ARG A 116 -15.16 1.53 -18.08
CA ARG A 116 -16.13 2.63 -18.06
C ARG A 116 -17.45 2.31 -17.35
N GLN A 117 -17.45 1.31 -16.46
CA GLN A 117 -18.58 0.94 -15.62
C GLN A 117 -18.57 1.76 -14.31
N TYR A 118 -18.76 3.07 -14.44
CA TYR A 118 -18.56 4.04 -13.35
C TYR A 118 -19.49 3.83 -12.16
N HIS A 119 -20.71 3.37 -12.37
CA HIS A 119 -21.68 3.06 -11.32
C HIS A 119 -21.14 1.99 -10.34
N LEU A 120 -20.42 0.97 -10.84
CA LEU A 120 -19.90 -0.12 -10.01
C LEU A 120 -18.87 0.34 -8.99
N LEU A 121 -18.17 1.46 -9.23
CA LEU A 121 -17.18 1.97 -8.28
C LEU A 121 -17.84 2.32 -6.93
N GLY A 122 -18.99 2.99 -6.99
CA GLY A 122 -19.76 3.33 -5.79
C GLY A 122 -20.27 2.09 -5.05
N VAL A 123 -20.72 1.08 -5.78
CA VAL A 123 -21.18 -0.19 -5.22
C VAL A 123 -20.02 -0.96 -4.56
N TYR A 124 -18.88 -1.08 -5.22
CA TYR A 124 -17.69 -1.74 -4.66
C TYR A 124 -17.15 -1.03 -3.41
N LYS A 125 -17.15 0.31 -3.41
CA LYS A 125 -16.78 1.09 -2.23
C LYS A 125 -17.69 0.76 -1.03
N GLN A 126 -18.99 0.68 -1.24
CA GLN A 126 -19.95 0.35 -0.18
C GLN A 126 -19.79 -1.11 0.30
N ARG A 127 -19.61 -2.07 -0.62
CA ARG A 127 -19.32 -3.48 -0.28
C ARG A 127 -18.05 -3.59 0.56
N ALA A 128 -17.00 -2.87 0.17
CA ALA A 128 -15.76 -2.81 0.93
C ALA A 128 -16.00 -2.29 2.36
N MET A 129 -16.73 -1.17 2.51
CA MET A 129 -17.07 -0.63 3.83
C MET A 129 -17.77 -1.66 4.72
N VAL A 130 -18.74 -2.41 4.18
CA VAL A 130 -19.49 -3.42 4.94
C VAL A 130 -18.58 -4.58 5.35
N VAL A 131 -17.79 -5.13 4.42
CA VAL A 131 -16.91 -6.27 4.70
C VAL A 131 -15.80 -5.90 5.68
N LEU A 132 -15.17 -4.72 5.50
CA LEU A 132 -14.13 -4.25 6.41
C LEU A 132 -14.70 -3.88 7.79
N ALA A 133 -15.90 -3.31 7.87
CA ALA A 133 -16.56 -3.05 9.14
C ALA A 133 -16.87 -4.34 9.90
N ALA A 134 -17.28 -5.39 9.20
CA ALA A 134 -17.45 -6.71 9.82
C ALA A 134 -16.12 -7.27 10.36
N ALA A 135 -15.01 -7.08 9.63
CA ALA A 135 -13.68 -7.48 10.09
C ALA A 135 -13.19 -6.66 11.30
N CYS A 136 -13.67 -5.43 11.48
CA CYS A 136 -13.33 -4.63 12.67
C CYS A 136 -13.84 -5.22 13.99
N VAL A 137 -14.90 -6.02 13.96
CA VAL A 137 -15.48 -6.59 15.20
C VAL A 137 -14.46 -7.48 15.94
N PRO A 138 -13.87 -8.53 15.33
CA PRO A 138 -12.85 -9.32 16.00
C PRO A 138 -11.58 -8.51 16.32
N ILE A 139 -11.18 -7.56 15.47
CA ILE A 139 -10.03 -6.68 15.73
C ILE A 139 -10.28 -5.85 16.99
N ALA A 140 -11.46 -5.24 17.11
CA ALA A 140 -11.83 -4.43 18.27
C ALA A 140 -11.83 -5.26 19.57
N LEU A 141 -12.25 -6.52 19.51
CA LEU A 141 -12.17 -7.43 20.65
C LEU A 141 -10.72 -7.69 21.08
N VAL A 142 -9.82 -7.97 20.11
CA VAL A 142 -8.40 -8.15 20.41
C VAL A 142 -7.80 -6.89 21.05
N TRP A 143 -8.12 -5.70 20.52
CA TRP A 143 -7.59 -4.44 21.07
C TRP A 143 -8.21 -4.09 22.44
N ALA A 144 -9.48 -4.39 22.67
CA ALA A 144 -10.10 -4.19 23.97
C ALA A 144 -9.43 -5.02 25.08
N PHE A 145 -8.97 -6.22 24.75
CA PHE A 145 -8.28 -7.13 25.65
C PHE A 145 -6.76 -7.16 25.46
N ALA A 146 -6.18 -6.18 24.72
CA ALA A 146 -4.75 -6.14 24.37
C ALA A 146 -3.82 -6.33 25.57
N GLY A 147 -4.09 -5.69 26.72
CA GLY A 147 -3.28 -5.87 27.93
C GLY A 147 -3.25 -7.31 28.43
N ARG A 148 -4.38 -8.04 28.38
CA ARG A 148 -4.41 -9.46 28.75
C ARG A 148 -3.68 -10.35 27.75
N VAL A 149 -3.85 -10.06 26.45
CA VAL A 149 -3.13 -10.77 25.38
C VAL A 149 -1.63 -10.62 25.55
N LEU A 150 -1.14 -9.41 25.81
CA LEU A 150 0.27 -9.13 25.99
C LEU A 150 0.85 -9.79 27.24
N LEU A 151 0.10 -9.82 28.34
CA LEU A 151 0.48 -10.57 29.56
C LEU A 151 0.62 -12.06 29.29
N LEU A 152 -0.32 -12.66 28.53
CA LEU A 152 -0.25 -14.07 28.13
C LEU A 152 0.94 -14.36 27.20
N LEU A 153 1.41 -13.37 26.45
CA LEU A 153 2.61 -13.45 25.61
C LEU A 153 3.91 -13.21 26.39
N GLY A 154 3.84 -13.05 27.73
CA GLY A 154 5.00 -12.92 28.60
C GLY A 154 5.58 -11.52 28.70
N GLN A 155 4.83 -10.48 28.31
CA GLN A 155 5.26 -9.09 28.45
C GLN A 155 5.19 -8.62 29.92
N ASP A 156 6.05 -7.66 30.27
CA ASP A 156 6.03 -7.03 31.60
C ASP A 156 4.63 -6.48 31.96
N ALA A 157 4.21 -6.67 33.21
CA ALA A 157 2.86 -6.34 33.64
C ALA A 157 2.55 -4.83 33.53
N ALA A 158 3.52 -3.96 33.82
CA ALA A 158 3.35 -2.51 33.74
C ALA A 158 3.24 -2.04 32.29
N ILE A 159 4.11 -2.58 31.41
CA ILE A 159 4.09 -2.27 29.97
C ILE A 159 2.80 -2.79 29.34
N ALA A 160 2.36 -4.02 29.68
CA ALA A 160 1.13 -4.61 29.16
C ALA A 160 -0.12 -3.85 29.62
N ALA A 161 -0.14 -3.32 30.84
CA ALA A 161 -1.23 -2.50 31.36
C ALA A 161 -1.33 -1.17 30.59
N GLU A 162 -0.20 -0.49 30.36
CA GLU A 162 -0.13 0.77 29.62
C GLU A 162 -0.49 0.56 28.15
N ALA A 163 0.05 -0.50 27.51
CA ALA A 163 -0.28 -0.87 26.14
C ALA A 163 -1.79 -1.20 25.98
N GLY A 164 -2.37 -1.91 26.95
CA GLY A 164 -3.80 -2.20 26.97
C GLY A 164 -4.66 -0.94 27.14
N ALA A 165 -4.21 0.03 27.93
CA ALA A 165 -4.89 1.32 28.04
C ALA A 165 -4.81 2.10 26.73
N TYR A 166 -3.64 2.20 26.11
CA TYR A 166 -3.41 2.84 24.82
C TYR A 166 -4.28 2.22 23.72
N ALA A 167 -4.27 0.88 23.60
CA ALA A 167 -5.05 0.14 22.59
C ALA A 167 -6.56 0.39 22.70
N ARG A 168 -7.11 0.48 23.92
CA ARG A 168 -8.52 0.82 24.11
C ARG A 168 -8.88 2.23 23.60
N TRP A 169 -7.99 3.20 23.76
CA TRP A 169 -8.18 4.55 23.23
C TRP A 169 -7.90 4.66 21.73
N MET A 170 -7.31 3.62 21.11
CA MET A 170 -7.24 3.48 19.66
C MET A 170 -8.53 2.94 19.03
N LEU A 171 -9.44 2.29 19.78
CA LEU A 171 -10.67 1.70 19.21
C LEU A 171 -11.50 2.66 18.34
N PRO A 172 -11.70 3.94 18.69
CA PRO A 172 -12.42 4.87 17.83
C PRO A 172 -11.76 5.06 16.45
N SER A 173 -10.44 4.83 16.34
CA SER A 173 -9.73 4.94 15.07
C SER A 173 -10.22 3.94 14.02
N LEU A 174 -10.66 2.74 14.42
CA LEU A 174 -11.18 1.72 13.49
C LEU A 174 -12.43 2.22 12.74
N ALA A 175 -13.33 2.92 13.44
CA ALA A 175 -14.54 3.46 12.84
C ALA A 175 -14.26 4.52 11.77
N ALA A 176 -13.18 5.30 11.94
CA ALA A 176 -12.74 6.28 10.96
C ALA A 176 -11.84 5.67 9.87
N TYR A 177 -10.98 4.71 10.23
CA TYR A 177 -9.97 4.13 9.34
C TYR A 177 -10.59 3.34 8.19
N VAL A 178 -11.61 2.51 8.46
CA VAL A 178 -12.27 1.71 7.41
C VAL A 178 -12.86 2.57 6.30
N PRO A 179 -13.78 3.51 6.58
CA PRO A 179 -14.30 4.35 5.52
C PRO A 179 -13.23 5.25 4.90
N LEU A 180 -12.22 5.68 5.66
CA LEU A 180 -11.09 6.44 5.13
C LEU A 180 -10.33 5.66 4.06
N GLN A 181 -9.93 4.42 4.34
CA GLN A 181 -9.24 3.55 3.37
C GLN A 181 -10.10 3.34 2.10
N CYS A 182 -11.41 3.12 2.28
CA CYS A 182 -12.31 2.97 1.13
C CYS A 182 -12.41 4.25 0.29
N HIS A 183 -12.38 5.46 0.89
CA HIS A 183 -12.38 6.72 0.15
C HIS A 183 -11.06 6.96 -0.57
N ILE A 184 -9.93 6.67 0.08
CA ILE A 184 -8.60 6.79 -0.51
C ILE A 184 -8.51 5.92 -1.77
N ARG A 185 -8.81 4.61 -1.65
CA ARG A 185 -8.75 3.67 -2.78
C ARG A 185 -9.73 4.04 -3.90
N PHE A 186 -10.96 4.45 -3.54
CA PHE A 186 -11.97 4.91 -4.50
C PHE A 186 -11.48 6.10 -5.33
N LEU A 187 -10.84 7.09 -4.73
CA LEU A 187 -10.30 8.25 -5.45
C LEU A 187 -9.05 7.90 -6.26
N GLN A 188 -8.15 7.10 -5.70
CA GLN A 188 -6.90 6.70 -6.36
C GLN A 188 -7.15 5.87 -7.61
N THR A 189 -8.10 4.94 -7.59
CA THR A 189 -8.46 4.11 -8.77
C THR A 189 -9.04 4.93 -9.91
N GLN A 190 -9.62 6.11 -9.60
CA GLN A 190 -10.08 7.09 -10.58
C GLN A 190 -8.98 8.08 -11.00
N THR A 191 -7.72 7.87 -10.58
CA THR A 191 -6.59 8.80 -10.80
C THR A 191 -6.75 10.19 -10.13
N VAL A 192 -7.68 10.31 -9.19
CA VAL A 192 -7.96 11.55 -8.43
C VAL A 192 -7.14 11.54 -7.13
N VAL A 193 -5.85 11.84 -7.23
CA VAL A 193 -4.90 11.71 -6.11
C VAL A 193 -4.66 13.00 -5.32
N LEU A 194 -4.78 14.16 -5.95
CA LEU A 194 -4.53 15.47 -5.31
C LEU A 194 -5.39 15.73 -4.07
N PRO A 195 -6.71 15.45 -4.04
CA PRO A 195 -7.51 15.63 -2.84
C PRO A 195 -7.06 14.73 -1.67
N VAL A 196 -6.58 13.52 -1.97
CA VAL A 196 -6.04 12.60 -0.95
C VAL A 196 -4.78 13.21 -0.32
N THR A 197 -3.87 13.75 -1.14
CA THR A 197 -2.66 14.41 -0.64
C THR A 197 -2.99 15.67 0.15
N ALA A 198 -3.91 16.49 -0.35
CA ALA A 198 -4.31 17.72 0.33
C ALA A 198 -4.98 17.45 1.69
N SER A 199 -5.84 16.43 1.78
CA SER A 199 -6.46 16.01 3.04
C SER A 199 -5.43 15.46 4.03
N SER A 200 -4.48 14.66 3.56
CA SER A 200 -3.37 14.16 4.38
C SER A 200 -2.48 15.30 4.89
N ALA A 201 -2.19 16.31 4.06
CA ALA A 201 -1.42 17.48 4.45
C ALA A 201 -2.14 18.31 5.52
N ALA A 202 -3.44 18.59 5.32
CA ALA A 202 -4.25 19.30 6.30
C ALA A 202 -4.30 18.56 7.64
N THR A 203 -4.42 17.24 7.60
CA THR A 203 -4.43 16.38 8.79
C THR A 203 -3.06 16.40 9.48
N ALA A 204 -1.95 16.28 8.75
CA ALA A 204 -0.60 16.29 9.30
C ALA A 204 -0.25 17.64 9.96
N LEU A 205 -0.75 18.76 9.43
CA LEU A 205 -0.59 20.08 10.02
C LEU A 205 -1.42 20.26 11.30
N LEU A 206 -2.63 19.70 11.34
CA LEU A 206 -3.54 19.80 12.49
C LEU A 206 -3.12 18.85 13.63
N HIS A 207 -2.55 17.70 13.31
CA HIS A 207 -2.26 16.62 14.26
C HIS A 207 -1.38 17.04 15.45
N PRO A 208 -0.26 17.80 15.29
CA PRO A 208 0.54 18.25 16.42
C PRO A 208 -0.24 19.08 17.43
N LEU A 209 -1.16 19.94 16.96
CA LEU A 209 -2.03 20.73 17.81
C LEU A 209 -2.99 19.85 18.60
N VAL A 210 -3.62 18.86 17.94
CA VAL A 210 -4.53 17.92 18.60
C VAL A 210 -3.78 17.08 19.63
N CYS A 211 -2.57 16.59 19.31
CA CYS A 211 -1.70 15.88 20.25
C CYS A 211 -1.38 16.75 21.46
N TRP A 212 -0.93 17.97 21.24
CA TRP A 212 -0.59 18.89 22.33
C TRP A 212 -1.78 19.14 23.27
N LEU A 213 -2.96 19.40 22.70
CA LEU A 213 -4.18 19.64 23.46
C LEU A 213 -4.57 18.42 24.31
N LEU A 214 -4.57 17.22 23.75
CA LEU A 214 -5.01 16.02 24.45
C LEU A 214 -3.96 15.46 25.41
N VAL A 215 -2.70 15.44 25.00
CA VAL A 215 -1.61 14.87 25.81
C VAL A 215 -1.31 15.76 27.00
N PHE A 216 -1.11 17.08 26.78
CA PHE A 216 -0.63 17.99 27.83
C PHE A 216 -1.74 18.83 28.43
N ARG A 217 -2.60 19.50 27.65
CA ARG A 217 -3.61 20.42 28.20
C ARG A 217 -4.78 19.67 28.84
N ALA A 218 -5.26 18.59 28.24
CA ALA A 218 -6.29 17.73 28.82
C ALA A 218 -5.70 16.70 29.82
N GLY A 219 -4.38 16.57 29.92
CA GLY A 219 -3.71 15.69 30.88
C GLY A 219 -3.94 14.20 30.61
N MET A 220 -4.34 13.81 29.37
CA MET A 220 -4.63 12.41 29.04
C MET A 220 -3.38 11.55 28.86
N GLY A 221 -2.18 12.15 28.77
CA GLY A 221 -0.93 11.42 28.57
C GLY A 221 -0.94 10.59 27.27
N SER A 222 -0.42 9.36 27.34
CA SER A 222 -0.37 8.41 26.20
C SER A 222 -1.73 8.15 25.55
N LYS A 223 -2.79 8.07 26.35
CA LYS A 223 -4.18 7.90 25.88
C LYS A 223 -4.63 9.04 24.97
N GLY A 224 -4.16 10.27 25.26
CA GLY A 224 -4.40 11.45 24.44
C GLY A 224 -3.79 11.34 23.05
N ALA A 225 -2.59 10.76 22.92
CA ALA A 225 -1.95 10.51 21.63
C ALA A 225 -2.72 9.47 20.81
N ALA A 226 -3.20 8.39 21.44
CA ALA A 226 -4.05 7.39 20.79
C ALA A 226 -5.34 8.01 20.24
N LEU A 227 -6.01 8.85 21.05
CA LEU A 227 -7.23 9.55 20.63
C LEU A 227 -6.95 10.59 19.54
N ALA A 228 -5.81 11.27 19.58
CA ALA A 228 -5.39 12.22 18.54
C ALA A 228 -5.26 11.55 17.17
N ASN A 229 -4.74 10.33 17.11
CA ASN A 229 -4.71 9.54 15.87
C ASN A 229 -6.13 9.24 15.35
N ALA A 230 -7.05 8.85 16.24
CA ALA A 230 -8.44 8.59 15.87
C ALA A 230 -9.13 9.85 15.30
N ILE A 231 -8.92 11.01 15.95
CA ILE A 231 -9.43 12.31 15.48
C ILE A 231 -8.84 12.65 14.12
N SER A 232 -7.54 12.43 13.93
CA SER A 232 -6.86 12.71 12.66
C SER A 232 -7.40 11.86 11.51
N TYR A 233 -7.64 10.57 11.73
CA TYR A 233 -8.32 9.75 10.74
C TYR A 233 -9.74 10.23 10.46
N GLY A 234 -10.47 10.69 11.49
CA GLY A 234 -11.81 11.26 11.36
C GLY A 234 -11.81 12.56 10.55
N VAL A 235 -10.87 13.46 10.78
CA VAL A 235 -10.71 14.71 10.02
C VAL A 235 -10.38 14.42 8.56
N ASN A 236 -9.43 13.52 8.31
CA ASN A 236 -9.05 13.12 6.96
C ASN A 236 -10.25 12.52 6.21
N LEU A 237 -10.99 11.62 6.87
CA LEU A 237 -12.22 11.05 6.34
C LEU A 237 -13.27 12.12 6.02
N ALA A 238 -13.49 13.07 6.94
CA ALA A 238 -14.48 14.14 6.74
C ALA A 238 -14.15 14.98 5.51
N ILE A 239 -12.88 15.37 5.33
CA ILE A 239 -12.42 16.14 4.16
C ILE A 239 -12.69 15.34 2.87
N LEU A 240 -12.29 14.06 2.83
CA LEU A 240 -12.48 13.23 1.63
C LEU A 240 -13.95 12.91 1.35
N ALA A 241 -14.76 12.68 2.37
CA ALA A 241 -16.19 12.42 2.23
C ALA A 241 -16.92 13.67 1.69
N LEU A 242 -16.58 14.87 2.20
CA LEU A 242 -17.08 16.14 1.67
C LEU A 242 -16.65 16.34 0.22
N TYR A 243 -15.39 16.06 -0.11
CA TYR A 243 -14.90 16.15 -1.48
C TYR A 243 -15.68 15.22 -2.42
N VAL A 244 -15.84 13.93 -2.07
CA VAL A 244 -16.57 12.95 -2.89
C VAL A 244 -18.03 13.39 -3.11
N ARG A 245 -18.67 14.00 -2.09
CA ARG A 245 -20.05 14.47 -2.17
C ARG A 245 -20.21 15.75 -3.00
N ALA A 246 -19.25 16.67 -2.90
CA ALA A 246 -19.32 18.00 -3.52
C ALA A 246 -18.73 18.02 -4.94
N SER A 247 -17.78 17.14 -5.25
CA SER A 247 -17.03 17.16 -6.52
C SER A 247 -17.85 16.65 -7.70
N ASN A 248 -17.84 17.44 -8.77
CA ASN A 248 -18.44 17.03 -10.04
C ASN A 248 -17.76 15.79 -10.65
N THR A 249 -16.49 15.59 -10.37
CA THR A 249 -15.70 14.42 -10.85
C THR A 249 -16.26 13.10 -10.31
N CYS A 250 -16.83 13.11 -9.09
CA CYS A 250 -17.36 11.91 -8.45
C CYS A 250 -18.86 11.68 -8.70
N LYS A 251 -19.57 12.61 -9.33
CA LYS A 251 -21.03 12.48 -9.56
C LYS A 251 -21.43 11.24 -10.35
N GLY A 252 -20.61 10.86 -11.34
CA GLY A 252 -20.87 9.67 -12.15
C GLY A 252 -20.49 8.36 -11.49
N THR A 253 -19.66 8.40 -10.43
CA THR A 253 -19.11 7.21 -9.74
C THR A 253 -19.68 7.01 -8.34
N TRP A 254 -20.28 8.05 -7.75
CA TRP A 254 -20.92 8.01 -6.44
C TRP A 254 -22.34 8.54 -6.50
N SER A 255 -23.31 7.63 -6.47
CA SER A 255 -24.75 7.94 -6.50
C SER A 255 -25.40 7.96 -5.10
N GLY A 256 -24.59 7.82 -4.04
CA GLY A 256 -25.08 7.67 -2.67
C GLY A 256 -25.13 6.20 -2.20
N PHE A 257 -25.71 5.99 -1.02
CA PHE A 257 -25.84 4.64 -0.47
C PHE A 257 -26.98 3.87 -1.15
N SER A 258 -26.71 2.63 -1.53
CA SER A 258 -27.62 1.75 -2.25
C SER A 258 -27.69 0.38 -1.56
N GLY A 259 -28.88 -0.25 -1.59
CA GLY A 259 -29.07 -1.63 -1.11
C GLY A 259 -28.27 -2.68 -1.89
N GLU A 260 -27.74 -2.35 -3.06
CA GLU A 260 -26.84 -3.21 -3.84
C GLU A 260 -25.50 -3.47 -3.13
N ALA A 261 -25.14 -2.64 -2.16
CA ALA A 261 -23.96 -2.83 -1.31
C ALA A 261 -23.98 -4.16 -0.55
N PHE A 262 -25.16 -4.63 -0.18
CA PHE A 262 -25.31 -5.88 0.59
C PHE A 262 -25.40 -7.12 -0.30
N ARG A 263 -25.45 -6.94 -1.63
CA ARG A 263 -25.45 -8.05 -2.57
C ARG A 263 -24.00 -8.43 -2.91
N GLU A 264 -23.78 -9.72 -3.17
CA GLU A 264 -22.48 -10.26 -3.60
C GLU A 264 -21.28 -9.92 -2.69
N LEU A 265 -21.50 -9.71 -1.39
CA LEU A 265 -20.43 -9.50 -0.41
C LEU A 265 -19.39 -10.63 -0.44
N ARG A 266 -19.85 -11.86 -0.72
CA ARG A 266 -18.96 -13.02 -0.85
C ARG A 266 -17.94 -12.86 -1.97
N GLN A 267 -18.32 -12.29 -3.13
CA GLN A 267 -17.38 -12.08 -4.24
C GLN A 267 -16.27 -11.09 -3.83
N PHE A 268 -16.64 -10.01 -3.14
CA PHE A 268 -15.67 -9.08 -2.60
C PHE A 268 -14.76 -9.74 -1.58
N ALA A 269 -15.31 -10.49 -0.62
CA ALA A 269 -14.55 -11.17 0.42
C ALA A 269 -13.57 -12.21 -0.13
N VAL A 270 -13.95 -12.97 -1.17
CA VAL A 270 -13.07 -13.94 -1.85
C VAL A 270 -11.83 -13.30 -2.45
N LEU A 271 -11.90 -12.04 -2.88
CA LEU A 271 -10.74 -11.29 -3.36
C LEU A 271 -10.01 -10.57 -2.20
N ALA A 272 -10.75 -10.05 -1.23
CA ALA A 272 -10.20 -9.31 -0.09
C ALA A 272 -9.34 -10.18 0.82
N MET A 273 -9.71 -11.46 1.05
CA MET A 273 -8.94 -12.35 1.94
C MET A 273 -7.53 -12.66 1.40
N PRO A 274 -7.33 -13.07 0.13
CA PRO A 274 -5.98 -13.23 -0.42
C PRO A 274 -5.19 -11.93 -0.48
N SER A 275 -5.86 -10.79 -0.73
CA SER A 275 -5.23 -9.47 -0.70
C SER A 275 -4.72 -9.14 0.71
N ALA A 276 -5.54 -9.40 1.73
CA ALA A 276 -5.14 -9.25 3.13
C ALA A 276 -3.95 -10.15 3.48
N MET A 277 -4.01 -11.43 3.11
CA MET A 277 -2.91 -12.37 3.36
C MET A 277 -1.61 -11.92 2.68
N MET A 278 -1.68 -11.41 1.45
CA MET A 278 -0.50 -10.92 0.73
C MET A 278 0.18 -9.77 1.49
N ILE A 279 -0.58 -8.79 1.98
CA ILE A 279 -0.06 -7.66 2.74
C ILE A 279 0.38 -8.08 4.16
N CYS A 280 -0.47 -8.83 4.87
CA CYS A 280 -0.16 -9.27 6.24
C CYS A 280 1.11 -10.12 6.31
N LEU A 281 1.29 -11.09 5.42
CA LEU A 281 2.48 -11.94 5.41
C LEU A 281 3.76 -11.13 5.19
N GLU A 282 3.70 -10.09 4.38
CA GLU A 282 4.82 -9.18 4.16
C GLU A 282 5.09 -8.33 5.41
N TRP A 283 4.09 -7.62 5.93
CA TRP A 283 4.23 -6.76 7.10
C TRP A 283 4.62 -7.55 8.35
N TRP A 284 4.00 -8.71 8.59
CA TRP A 284 4.31 -9.55 9.75
C TRP A 284 5.75 -10.08 9.71
N SER A 285 6.31 -10.34 8.52
CA SER A 285 7.71 -10.75 8.43
C SER A 285 8.66 -9.65 8.94
N PHE A 286 8.37 -8.39 8.63
CA PHE A 286 9.14 -7.25 9.16
C PHE A 286 8.90 -7.02 10.66
N GLU A 287 7.67 -7.15 11.14
CA GLU A 287 7.35 -7.02 12.57
C GLU A 287 8.01 -8.16 13.40
N ILE A 288 8.03 -9.39 12.89
CA ILE A 288 8.77 -10.50 13.53
C ILE A 288 10.26 -10.15 13.59
N LEU A 289 10.83 -9.58 12.52
CA LEU A 289 12.22 -9.14 12.50
C LEU A 289 12.47 -8.04 13.53
N VAL A 290 11.56 -7.05 13.63
CA VAL A 290 11.63 -5.97 14.63
C VAL A 290 11.54 -6.54 16.05
N LEU A 291 10.65 -7.51 16.31
CA LEU A 291 10.59 -8.20 17.60
C LEU A 291 11.89 -8.94 17.91
N LEU A 292 12.55 -9.50 16.91
CA LEU A 292 13.84 -10.17 17.06
C LEU A 292 15.02 -9.20 17.19
N SER A 293 14.92 -8.00 16.62
CA SER A 293 16.02 -7.01 16.56
C SER A 293 15.86 -5.80 17.50
N GLY A 294 14.67 -5.55 18.02
CA GLY A 294 14.38 -4.42 18.90
C GLY A 294 14.40 -3.03 18.25
N LEU A 295 14.55 -2.90 16.93
CA LEU A 295 14.63 -1.57 16.28
C LEU A 295 14.21 -1.55 14.80
N LEU A 296 13.40 -0.56 14.46
CA LEU A 296 13.14 0.18 13.21
C LEU A 296 11.92 -0.17 12.33
N PRO A 297 11.05 0.85 12.05
CA PRO A 297 9.94 0.79 11.09
C PRO A 297 10.34 1.37 9.73
N ASN A 298 9.75 0.85 8.64
CA ASN A 298 10.00 1.32 7.28
C ASN A 298 8.70 1.61 6.49
N PRO A 299 8.41 2.88 6.10
CA PRO A 299 7.15 3.31 5.50
C PRO A 299 7.09 3.39 3.96
N GLN A 300 8.18 3.16 3.22
CA GLN A 300 8.27 3.52 1.79
C GLN A 300 7.69 2.49 0.80
N LEU A 301 7.42 1.28 1.23
CA LEU A 301 7.01 0.17 0.36
C LEU A 301 5.59 0.27 -0.22
N GLU A 302 4.64 0.86 0.50
CA GLU A 302 3.22 0.91 0.09
C GLU A 302 2.96 1.74 -1.15
N THR A 303 3.76 2.77 -1.38
CA THR A 303 3.49 3.80 -2.38
C THR A 303 3.69 3.31 -3.81
N SER A 304 4.73 2.52 -4.04
CA SER A 304 5.05 1.97 -5.37
C SER A 304 3.98 0.95 -5.81
N VAL A 305 3.55 0.08 -4.91
CA VAL A 305 2.51 -0.94 -5.18
C VAL A 305 1.21 -0.30 -5.64
N LEU A 306 0.78 0.77 -4.97
CA LEU A 306 -0.53 1.38 -5.18
C LEU A 306 -0.66 2.07 -6.55
N SER A 307 0.35 2.86 -6.94
CA SER A 307 0.33 3.58 -8.22
C SER A 307 0.37 2.63 -9.42
N ILE A 308 1.11 1.53 -9.30
CA ILE A 308 1.24 0.50 -10.33
C ILE A 308 -0.03 -0.32 -10.45
N CYS A 309 -0.57 -0.77 -9.31
CA CYS A 309 -1.80 -1.52 -9.25
C CYS A 309 -2.94 -0.77 -9.96
N THR A 310 -3.13 0.50 -9.63
CA THR A 310 -4.15 1.35 -10.26
C THR A 310 -3.96 1.45 -11.76
N ARG A 311 -2.73 1.65 -12.22
CA ARG A 311 -2.44 1.81 -13.65
C ARG A 311 -2.68 0.53 -14.44
N VAL A 312 -2.15 -0.59 -13.96
CA VAL A 312 -2.33 -1.92 -14.60
C VAL A 312 -3.79 -2.34 -14.57
N SER A 313 -4.47 -2.16 -13.45
CA SER A 313 -5.89 -2.49 -13.28
C SER A 313 -6.78 -1.72 -14.26
N ASN A 314 -6.54 -0.41 -14.43
CA ASN A 314 -7.29 0.42 -15.36
C ASN A 314 -7.08 0.01 -16.82
N GLU A 315 -5.85 -0.28 -17.25
CA GLU A 315 -5.57 -0.70 -18.62
C GLU A 315 -6.13 -2.09 -18.95
N ILE A 316 -6.06 -3.02 -17.99
CA ILE A 316 -6.67 -4.35 -18.12
C ILE A 316 -8.19 -4.22 -18.19
N GLY A 317 -8.81 -3.40 -17.33
CA GLY A 317 -10.24 -3.14 -17.34
C GLY A 317 -10.73 -2.45 -18.62
N ALA A 318 -9.88 -1.59 -19.23
CA ALA A 318 -10.15 -0.98 -20.53
C ALA A 318 -9.99 -1.95 -21.72
N GLY A 319 -9.58 -3.20 -21.49
CA GLY A 319 -9.32 -4.18 -22.54
C GLY A 319 -8.09 -3.85 -23.40
N GLN A 320 -7.09 -3.19 -22.80
CA GLN A 320 -5.84 -2.78 -23.47
C GLN A 320 -4.60 -3.53 -22.94
N PRO A 321 -4.44 -4.83 -23.24
CA PRO A 321 -3.37 -5.66 -22.67
C PRO A 321 -1.96 -5.16 -23.02
N GLN A 322 -1.78 -4.59 -24.21
CA GLN A 322 -0.50 -4.06 -24.66
C GLN A 322 -0.11 -2.77 -23.90
N ALA A 323 -1.07 -1.96 -23.48
CA ALA A 323 -0.83 -0.79 -22.66
C ALA A 323 -0.45 -1.20 -21.22
N ALA A 324 -1.12 -2.21 -20.64
CA ALA A 324 -0.78 -2.77 -19.34
C ALA A 324 0.64 -3.36 -19.32
N LYS A 325 1.02 -4.10 -20.37
CA LYS A 325 2.38 -4.64 -20.54
C LYS A 325 3.44 -3.54 -20.66
N ARG A 326 3.14 -2.43 -21.35
CA ARG A 326 4.04 -1.27 -21.44
C ARG A 326 4.20 -0.57 -20.09
N ALA A 327 3.07 -0.31 -19.40
CA ALA A 327 3.08 0.30 -18.09
C ALA A 327 3.96 -0.51 -17.11
N THR A 328 3.81 -1.84 -17.08
CA THR A 328 4.64 -2.73 -16.26
C THR A 328 6.14 -2.56 -16.56
N ARG A 329 6.55 -2.53 -17.84
CA ARG A 329 7.96 -2.34 -18.22
C ARG A 329 8.50 -0.98 -17.77
N VAL A 330 7.75 0.09 -18.02
CA VAL A 330 8.17 1.45 -17.63
C VAL A 330 8.33 1.55 -16.11
N VAL A 331 7.39 0.99 -15.36
CA VAL A 331 7.47 0.94 -13.90
C VAL A 331 8.69 0.19 -13.41
N MET A 332 9.00 -0.96 -14.00
CA MET A 332 10.22 -1.71 -13.63
C MET A 332 11.51 -0.91 -13.87
N TYR A 333 11.59 -0.14 -14.97
CA TYR A 333 12.72 0.76 -15.19
C TYR A 333 12.76 1.91 -14.19
N MET A 334 11.60 2.46 -13.79
CA MET A 334 11.54 3.51 -12.78
C MET A 334 11.97 2.96 -11.40
N ALA A 335 11.46 1.80 -10.99
CA ALA A 335 11.84 1.15 -9.73
C ALA A 335 13.33 0.81 -9.69
N LEU A 336 13.90 0.34 -10.83
CA LEU A 336 15.34 0.08 -10.97
C LEU A 336 16.14 1.37 -10.77
N SER A 337 15.76 2.47 -11.44
CA SER A 337 16.47 3.75 -11.34
C SER A 337 16.34 4.37 -9.95
N GLU A 338 15.16 4.36 -9.36
CA GLU A 338 14.90 4.87 -8.01
C GLU A 338 15.68 4.08 -6.96
N GLY A 339 15.60 2.76 -7.01
CA GLY A 339 16.30 1.89 -6.08
C GLY A 339 17.82 2.05 -6.14
N LEU A 340 18.41 2.23 -7.35
CA LEU A 340 19.82 2.52 -7.51
C LEU A 340 20.21 3.86 -6.89
N VAL A 341 19.42 4.91 -7.10
CA VAL A 341 19.68 6.25 -6.53
C VAL A 341 19.63 6.19 -5.01
N ILE A 342 18.60 5.56 -4.43
CA ILE A 342 18.44 5.44 -2.98
C ILE A 342 19.60 4.64 -2.38
N SER A 343 19.91 3.46 -2.95
CA SER A 343 20.97 2.59 -2.44
C SER A 343 22.35 3.28 -2.51
N PHE A 344 22.62 3.97 -3.60
CA PHE A 344 23.85 4.73 -3.77
C PHE A 344 23.95 5.91 -2.79
N THR A 345 22.84 6.63 -2.56
CA THR A 345 22.77 7.70 -1.57
C THR A 345 23.01 7.18 -0.16
N MET A 346 22.38 6.06 0.22
CA MET A 346 22.61 5.43 1.53
C MET A 346 24.06 4.98 1.70
N PHE A 347 24.67 4.43 0.64
CA PHE A 347 26.07 4.04 0.67
C PHE A 347 27.00 5.24 0.86
N LEU A 348 26.77 6.37 0.17
CA LEU A 348 27.56 7.59 0.30
C LEU A 348 27.43 8.22 1.69
N LEU A 349 26.23 8.25 2.23
CA LEU A 349 25.93 8.89 3.51
C LEU A 349 26.18 7.98 4.72
N ARG A 350 26.61 6.74 4.54
CA ARG A 350 26.74 5.74 5.62
C ARG A 350 27.54 6.19 6.83
N ASN A 351 28.60 6.98 6.61
CA ASN A 351 29.49 7.43 7.70
C ASN A 351 28.96 8.69 8.42
N VAL A 352 28.00 9.40 7.84
CA VAL A 352 27.43 10.63 8.38
C VAL A 352 26.06 10.37 9.02
N TRP A 353 25.30 9.43 8.47
CA TRP A 353 23.92 9.15 8.88
C TRP A 353 23.77 8.79 10.36
N GLY A 354 24.73 8.04 10.93
CA GLY A 354 24.71 7.62 12.32
C GLY A 354 24.73 8.79 13.31
N TYR A 355 25.40 9.89 12.98
CA TYR A 355 25.47 11.07 13.85
C TYR A 355 24.14 11.80 14.02
N MET A 356 23.15 11.56 13.15
CA MET A 356 21.80 12.11 13.32
C MET A 356 21.02 11.42 14.46
N TYR A 357 21.44 10.21 14.87
CA TYR A 357 20.73 9.40 15.87
C TYR A 357 21.48 9.28 17.19
N SER A 358 22.81 9.27 17.18
CA SER A 358 23.62 9.10 18.37
C SER A 358 24.98 9.78 18.24
N SER A 359 25.51 10.26 19.37
CA SER A 359 26.89 10.75 19.47
C SER A 359 27.88 9.64 19.87
N GLU A 360 27.38 8.43 20.18
CA GLU A 360 28.22 7.29 20.57
C GLU A 360 28.87 6.64 19.35
N GLN A 361 30.18 6.57 19.34
CA GLN A 361 30.98 6.10 18.22
C GLN A 361 30.69 4.64 17.84
N GLU A 362 30.35 3.80 18.82
CA GLU A 362 29.99 2.40 18.56
C GLU A 362 28.69 2.28 17.79
N VAL A 363 27.67 3.06 18.15
CA VAL A 363 26.36 3.12 17.47
C VAL A 363 26.54 3.65 16.04
N VAL A 364 27.30 4.74 15.87
CA VAL A 364 27.57 5.33 14.55
C VAL A 364 28.28 4.32 13.62
N THR A 365 29.29 3.61 14.14
CA THR A 365 30.03 2.60 13.38
C THR A 365 29.12 1.41 13.00
N TYR A 366 28.24 0.98 13.91
CA TYR A 366 27.29 -0.08 13.63
C TYR A 366 26.29 0.31 12.53
N ILE A 367 25.72 1.53 12.61
CA ILE A 367 24.83 2.08 11.58
C ILE A 367 25.56 2.16 10.23
N ALA A 368 26.80 2.61 10.21
CA ALA A 368 27.59 2.69 8.96
C ALA A 368 27.82 1.32 8.29
N ARG A 369 27.88 0.24 9.06
CA ARG A 369 27.96 -1.14 8.55
C ARG A 369 26.61 -1.68 8.06
N MET A 370 25.52 -1.25 8.69
CA MET A 370 24.15 -1.70 8.34
C MET A 370 23.61 -1.02 7.08
N LEU A 371 23.94 0.27 6.85
CA LEU A 371 23.38 1.07 5.75
C LEU A 371 23.57 0.46 4.34
N PRO A 372 24.70 -0.16 3.97
CA PRO A 372 24.83 -0.86 2.69
C PRO A 372 23.86 -2.03 2.55
N ILE A 373 23.64 -2.80 3.61
CA ILE A 373 22.69 -3.94 3.62
C ILE A 373 21.27 -3.41 3.43
N LEU A 374 20.91 -2.35 4.14
CA LEU A 374 19.62 -1.67 3.99
C LEU A 374 19.45 -1.11 2.58
N GLY A 375 20.50 -0.51 1.99
CA GLY A 375 20.46 -0.02 0.61
C GLY A 375 20.13 -1.14 -0.40
N ILE A 376 20.75 -2.30 -0.25
CA ILE A 376 20.45 -3.48 -1.08
C ILE A 376 19.02 -3.95 -0.85
N SER A 377 18.56 -4.00 0.41
CA SER A 377 17.17 -4.36 0.74
C SER A 377 16.19 -3.43 0.03
N PHE A 378 16.34 -2.11 0.15
CA PHE A 378 15.48 -1.14 -0.50
C PHE A 378 15.42 -1.27 -2.02
N PHE A 379 16.58 -1.55 -2.64
CA PHE A 379 16.64 -1.79 -4.07
C PHE A 379 15.78 -3.00 -4.49
N ILE A 380 15.93 -4.11 -3.78
CA ILE A 380 15.19 -5.35 -4.05
C ILE A 380 13.71 -5.16 -3.73
N ASP A 381 13.41 -4.48 -2.62
CA ASP A 381 12.03 -4.23 -2.14
C ASP A 381 11.25 -3.37 -3.14
N GLY A 382 11.85 -2.32 -3.71
CA GLY A 382 11.22 -1.52 -4.77
C GLY A 382 10.85 -2.34 -6.00
N LEU A 383 11.70 -3.27 -6.42
CA LEU A 383 11.45 -4.13 -7.57
C LEU A 383 10.32 -5.14 -7.32
N HIS A 384 10.39 -5.89 -6.22
CA HIS A 384 9.35 -6.89 -5.95
C HIS A 384 7.99 -6.25 -5.58
N SER A 385 7.99 -5.08 -4.95
CA SER A 385 6.76 -4.33 -4.67
C SER A 385 6.08 -3.88 -5.96
N SER A 386 6.85 -3.42 -6.94
CA SER A 386 6.35 -3.08 -8.27
C SER A 386 5.66 -4.27 -8.93
N LEU A 387 6.27 -5.46 -8.89
CA LEU A 387 5.67 -6.69 -9.43
C LEU A 387 4.45 -7.16 -8.62
N SER A 388 4.46 -6.98 -7.30
CA SER A 388 3.28 -7.24 -6.46
C SER A 388 2.10 -6.36 -6.85
N GLY A 389 2.34 -5.07 -7.17
CA GLY A 389 1.33 -4.16 -7.71
C GLY A 389 0.76 -4.62 -9.05
N VAL A 390 1.59 -5.17 -9.94
CA VAL A 390 1.12 -5.78 -11.20
C VAL A 390 0.19 -6.96 -10.94
N LEU A 391 0.57 -7.89 -10.05
CA LEU A 391 -0.27 -9.03 -9.68
C LEU A 391 -1.61 -8.58 -9.08
N THR A 392 -1.59 -7.57 -8.21
CA THR A 392 -2.80 -6.98 -7.63
C THR A 392 -3.69 -6.37 -8.71
N GLY A 393 -3.13 -5.63 -9.66
CA GLY A 393 -3.86 -5.06 -10.80
C GLY A 393 -4.54 -6.11 -11.69
N CYS A 394 -3.90 -7.28 -11.85
CA CYS A 394 -4.47 -8.43 -12.55
C CYS A 394 -5.48 -9.24 -11.70
N GLY A 395 -5.61 -8.96 -10.40
CA GLY A 395 -6.48 -9.74 -9.52
C GLY A 395 -5.89 -11.10 -9.09
N LYS A 396 -4.55 -11.21 -9.10
CA LYS A 396 -3.82 -12.46 -8.76
C LYS A 396 -3.23 -12.47 -7.35
N GLN A 397 -3.91 -11.86 -6.38
CA GLN A 397 -3.44 -11.74 -4.99
C GLN A 397 -3.17 -13.11 -4.31
N LYS A 398 -3.89 -14.17 -4.71
CA LYS A 398 -3.63 -15.53 -4.20
C LYS A 398 -2.19 -15.99 -4.49
N ILE A 399 -1.69 -15.69 -5.69
CA ILE A 399 -0.32 -16.02 -6.08
C ILE A 399 0.65 -15.16 -5.26
N GLY A 400 0.39 -13.85 -5.12
CA GLY A 400 1.18 -12.95 -4.30
C GLY A 400 1.29 -13.41 -2.84
N ALA A 401 0.17 -13.85 -2.24
CA ALA A 401 0.16 -14.39 -0.88
C ALA A 401 1.00 -15.68 -0.75
N ALA A 402 0.87 -16.61 -1.70
CA ALA A 402 1.66 -17.83 -1.70
C ALA A 402 3.17 -17.56 -1.87
N VAL A 403 3.53 -16.60 -2.71
CA VAL A 403 4.92 -16.17 -2.90
C VAL A 403 5.46 -15.53 -1.62
N ASN A 404 4.72 -14.65 -0.95
CA ASN A 404 5.13 -14.03 0.31
C ASN A 404 5.31 -15.07 1.42
N LEU A 405 4.40 -16.06 1.52
CA LEU A 405 4.51 -17.16 2.47
C LEU A 405 5.80 -17.95 2.23
N GLY A 406 6.07 -18.35 0.99
CA GLY A 406 7.29 -19.11 0.64
C GLY A 406 8.56 -18.29 0.86
N ALA A 407 8.61 -17.07 0.35
CA ALA A 407 9.81 -16.24 0.38
C ALA A 407 10.21 -15.82 1.80
N PHE A 408 9.25 -15.32 2.61
CA PHE A 408 9.58 -14.78 3.93
C PHE A 408 9.58 -15.86 5.03
N TYR A 409 8.59 -16.77 5.05
CA TYR A 409 8.42 -17.70 6.17
C TYR A 409 9.18 -19.02 5.98
N LEU A 410 9.36 -19.50 4.72
CA LEU A 410 10.14 -20.72 4.45
C LEU A 410 11.63 -20.43 4.20
N VAL A 411 11.98 -19.22 3.75
CA VAL A 411 13.37 -18.84 3.45
C VAL A 411 13.85 -17.70 4.33
N GLY A 412 13.20 -16.54 4.31
CA GLY A 412 13.67 -15.31 4.96
C GLY A 412 13.88 -15.45 6.45
N ILE A 413 12.85 -15.85 7.20
CA ILE A 413 12.91 -16.01 8.67
C ILE A 413 13.88 -17.14 9.07
N PRO A 414 13.86 -18.35 8.50
CA PRO A 414 14.85 -19.37 8.84
C PRO A 414 16.29 -18.93 8.56
N MET A 415 16.55 -18.27 7.43
CA MET A 415 17.87 -17.71 7.12
C MET A 415 18.27 -16.60 8.09
N ALA A 416 17.33 -15.75 8.49
CA ALA A 416 17.58 -14.71 9.48
C ALA A 416 18.01 -15.31 10.83
N VAL A 417 17.30 -16.33 11.30
CA VAL A 417 17.66 -17.06 12.52
C VAL A 417 19.02 -17.75 12.39
N LEU A 418 19.27 -18.42 11.27
CA LEU A 418 20.55 -19.09 11.01
C LEU A 418 21.72 -18.10 11.03
N LEU A 419 21.60 -16.99 10.28
CA LEU A 419 22.66 -15.99 10.17
C LEU A 419 22.88 -15.22 11.48
N ALA A 420 21.80 -14.87 12.20
CA ALA A 420 21.89 -14.08 13.42
C ALA A 420 22.44 -14.89 14.61
N PHE A 421 21.88 -16.08 14.85
CA PHE A 421 22.14 -16.85 16.06
C PHE A 421 23.21 -17.93 15.87
N PHE A 422 23.24 -18.64 14.75
CA PHE A 422 24.23 -19.70 14.52
C PHE A 422 25.56 -19.17 13.95
N LEU A 423 25.50 -18.19 13.06
CA LEU A 423 26.70 -17.53 12.52
C LEU A 423 27.12 -16.27 13.27
N HIS A 424 26.42 -15.95 14.40
CA HIS A 424 26.71 -14.85 15.29
C HIS A 424 26.82 -13.48 14.61
N LEU A 425 26.09 -13.26 13.50
CA LEU A 425 26.02 -11.98 12.80
C LEU A 425 25.05 -10.99 13.47
N ASN A 426 24.36 -11.41 14.55
CA ASN A 426 23.43 -10.59 15.31
C ASN A 426 22.42 -9.85 14.39
N GLY A 427 22.20 -8.53 14.60
CA GLY A 427 21.26 -7.74 13.81
C GLY A 427 21.55 -7.73 12.30
N MET A 428 22.81 -7.78 11.87
CA MET A 428 23.16 -7.92 10.45
C MET A 428 22.66 -9.24 9.86
N GLY A 429 22.75 -10.33 10.63
CA GLY A 429 22.25 -11.63 10.21
C GLY A 429 20.73 -11.65 10.01
N LEU A 430 19.98 -10.97 10.88
CA LEU A 430 18.54 -10.84 10.76
C LEU A 430 18.14 -10.14 9.45
N TRP A 431 18.78 -9.02 9.14
CA TRP A 431 18.50 -8.27 7.90
C TRP A 431 18.94 -9.03 6.65
N LEU A 432 20.10 -9.66 6.64
CA LEU A 432 20.55 -10.49 5.52
C LEU A 432 19.59 -11.64 5.24
N GLY A 433 19.00 -12.25 6.27
CA GLY A 433 18.00 -13.29 6.10
C GLY A 433 16.74 -12.79 5.40
N ILE A 434 16.24 -11.60 5.76
CA ILE A 434 15.11 -10.98 5.06
C ILE A 434 15.47 -10.61 3.62
N VAL A 435 16.68 -10.08 3.38
CA VAL A 435 17.17 -9.82 2.01
C VAL A 435 17.17 -11.10 1.17
N CYS A 436 17.58 -12.25 1.73
CA CYS A 436 17.45 -13.54 1.04
C CYS A 436 15.98 -13.85 0.69
N GLY A 437 15.05 -13.64 1.63
CA GLY A 437 13.62 -13.77 1.37
C GLY A 437 13.13 -12.84 0.25
N SER A 438 13.50 -11.56 0.31
CA SER A 438 13.16 -10.55 -0.72
C SER A 438 13.72 -10.94 -2.09
N ILE A 439 14.93 -11.49 -2.17
CA ILE A 439 15.52 -11.99 -3.43
C ILE A 439 14.68 -13.14 -4.00
N ILE A 440 14.34 -14.13 -3.19
CA ILE A 440 13.48 -15.25 -3.61
C ILE A 440 12.13 -14.75 -4.08
N LYS A 441 11.49 -13.83 -3.33
CA LYS A 441 10.25 -13.19 -3.72
C LYS A 441 10.39 -12.52 -5.10
N LEU A 442 11.43 -11.71 -5.30
CA LEU A 442 11.68 -11.01 -6.57
C LEU A 442 11.82 -12.00 -7.74
N LEU A 443 12.63 -13.04 -7.57
CA LEU A 443 12.85 -14.05 -8.62
C LEU A 443 11.55 -14.76 -9.00
N VAL A 444 10.76 -15.21 -8.02
CA VAL A 444 9.48 -15.88 -8.28
C VAL A 444 8.49 -14.91 -8.94
N LEU A 445 8.40 -13.66 -8.50
CA LEU A 445 7.53 -12.65 -9.10
C LEU A 445 7.93 -12.30 -10.53
N ILE A 446 9.22 -12.27 -10.86
CA ILE A 446 9.71 -12.11 -12.25
C ILE A 446 9.20 -13.26 -13.11
N ILE A 447 9.39 -14.53 -12.66
CA ILE A 447 8.92 -15.70 -13.39
C ILE A 447 7.40 -15.64 -13.61
N VAL A 448 6.64 -15.39 -12.56
CA VAL A 448 5.18 -15.26 -12.64
C VAL A 448 4.76 -14.16 -13.62
N SER A 449 5.42 -12.99 -13.56
CA SER A 449 5.10 -11.84 -14.43
C SER A 449 5.44 -12.11 -15.90
N CYS A 450 6.49 -12.87 -16.18
CA CYS A 450 6.83 -13.31 -17.54
C CYS A 450 5.80 -14.31 -18.10
N CYS A 451 5.16 -15.11 -17.23
CA CYS A 451 4.13 -16.07 -17.59
C CYS A 451 2.71 -15.48 -17.68
N ILE A 452 2.52 -14.18 -17.42
CA ILE A 452 1.21 -13.53 -17.54
C ILE A 452 0.80 -13.45 -19.01
N ASP A 453 -0.31 -14.09 -19.34
CA ASP A 453 -1.03 -13.90 -20.62
C ASP A 453 -1.93 -12.66 -20.49
N TRP A 454 -1.45 -11.53 -20.96
CA TRP A 454 -2.12 -10.23 -20.85
C TRP A 454 -3.47 -10.18 -21.56
N GLU A 455 -3.64 -10.93 -22.65
CA GLU A 455 -4.90 -10.98 -23.39
C GLU A 455 -5.97 -11.74 -22.61
N LYS A 456 -5.59 -12.88 -22.04
CA LYS A 456 -6.47 -13.67 -21.18
C LYS A 456 -6.86 -12.88 -19.91
N GLU A 457 -5.93 -12.15 -19.31
CA GLU A 457 -6.23 -11.32 -18.13
C GLU A 457 -7.22 -10.19 -18.46
N ALA A 458 -7.11 -9.56 -19.63
CA ALA A 458 -8.04 -8.55 -20.08
C ALA A 458 -9.46 -9.12 -20.31
N ILE A 459 -9.58 -10.33 -20.86
CA ILE A 459 -10.85 -11.03 -21.00
C ILE A 459 -11.46 -11.34 -19.63
N MET A 460 -10.69 -11.95 -18.73
CA MET A 460 -11.16 -12.28 -17.38
C MET A 460 -11.56 -11.05 -16.55
N ALA A 461 -10.87 -9.93 -16.72
CA ALA A 461 -11.24 -8.68 -16.06
C ALA A 461 -12.57 -8.14 -16.60
N LYS A 462 -12.75 -8.19 -17.92
CA LYS A 462 -14.00 -7.81 -18.58
C LYS A 462 -15.17 -8.67 -18.10
N ASP A 463 -14.99 -9.99 -18.08
CA ASP A 463 -16.01 -10.92 -17.59
C ASP A 463 -16.36 -10.66 -16.11
N ARG A 464 -15.36 -10.38 -15.27
CA ARG A 464 -15.56 -10.04 -13.86
C ARG A 464 -16.39 -8.76 -13.68
N VAL A 465 -16.12 -7.73 -14.47
CA VAL A 465 -16.86 -6.47 -14.42
C VAL A 465 -18.29 -6.65 -14.96
N PHE A 466 -18.47 -7.33 -16.08
CA PHE A 466 -19.78 -7.53 -16.69
C PHE A 466 -20.66 -8.51 -15.92
N SER A 467 -20.11 -9.59 -15.35
CA SER A 467 -20.87 -10.48 -14.46
C SER A 467 -21.42 -9.77 -13.22
N SER A 468 -20.70 -8.78 -12.72
CA SER A 468 -21.16 -7.93 -11.58
C SER A 468 -22.20 -6.88 -11.99
N SER A 469 -22.39 -6.62 -13.27
CA SER A 469 -23.34 -5.61 -13.78
C SER A 469 -24.66 -6.20 -14.27
N LEU A 470 -24.74 -7.53 -14.47
CA LEU A 470 -25.98 -8.18 -14.93
C LEU A 470 -26.97 -8.32 -13.77
N PRO A 471 -28.22 -7.84 -13.92
CA PRO A 471 -29.28 -8.17 -12.96
C PRO A 471 -29.54 -9.68 -12.99
N ILE A 472 -29.78 -10.28 -11.84
CA ILE A 472 -29.95 -11.73 -11.58
C ILE A 472 -31.10 -12.38 -12.41
N PHE A 473 -31.84 -11.63 -13.19
CA PHE A 473 -32.99 -12.11 -13.95
C PHE A 473 -32.67 -13.12 -15.08
N TRP A 474 -31.39 -13.24 -15.50
CA TRP A 474 -31.01 -14.14 -16.61
C TRP A 474 -30.32 -15.43 -16.18
N ALA A 475 -30.05 -15.61 -14.87
CA ALA A 475 -29.37 -16.81 -14.36
C ALA A 475 -30.35 -17.95 -13.97
N ALA A 476 -31.65 -17.81 -14.17
CA ALA A 476 -32.67 -18.75 -13.71
C ALA A 476 -33.48 -19.42 -14.84
N THR A 477 -32.99 -19.44 -16.06
CA THR A 477 -33.57 -20.30 -17.12
C THR A 477 -32.57 -21.39 -17.50
N PRO A 478 -32.73 -22.63 -16.98
CA PRO A 478 -32.07 -23.78 -17.58
C PRO A 478 -32.76 -24.07 -18.92
N LEU A 479 -31.98 -24.17 -20.01
CA LEU A 479 -32.38 -24.80 -21.24
C LEU A 479 -32.42 -26.30 -21.06
#